data_d62cc506b69b602f7b1125053266deda
#
_entry.id   d62cc506b69b602f7b1125053266deda
#
_cell.length_a   1.000
_cell.length_b   1.000
_cell.length_c   1.000
_cell.angle_alpha   90.00
_cell.angle_beta   90.00
_cell.angle_gamma   90.00
#
_symmetry.space_group_name_H-M   'P 1'
#
loop_
_entity.id
_entity.type
_entity.pdbx_description
1 polymer ?
#
loop_
_entity_poly.entity_id
_entity_poly.type
_entity_poly.pdbx_seq_one_letter_code
_entity_poly.pdbx_strand_id
1 'polypeptide(L)'
;MIGFQFRPFFKYGIILVLGAVGIALFVVQTAETKGPKLAGPMQVFQLAPSAKPRPTTTWKDGNGKAISLAKFKDKVVLVNFWATWCPPCIRELPSIDRLQASLGGDNFTVVAVSIDRGGKPVAMLLVKRLKIKHLTLYLDKESKTARDLGVRSMPTTFIFDRMGREVGKLEGGAEWDDKDAVALVKFFIDNPNYADKLPRKK
;
A
#
# COMPACT_ATOMS: atom_id res chain seq x y z
N MET A 1 26.83 50.50 4.24
CA MET A 1 26.40 49.63 3.12
C MET A 1 25.80 48.38 3.75
N ILE A 2 24.47 48.32 3.86
CA ILE A 2 23.74 47.20 4.50
C ILE A 2 23.06 46.46 3.32
N GLY A 3 23.59 45.27 3.02
CA GLY A 3 23.06 44.42 1.97
C GLY A 3 21.80 43.70 2.46
N PHE A 4 20.66 44.05 1.89
CA PHE A 4 19.39 43.33 2.08
C PHE A 4 19.35 42.14 1.13
N GLN A 5 19.47 40.93 1.67
CA GLN A 5 19.22 39.72 0.90
C GLN A 5 17.74 39.44 0.84
N PHE A 6 17.13 39.63 -0.33
CA PHE A 6 15.79 39.17 -0.64
C PHE A 6 15.81 37.64 -0.84
N ARG A 7 15.17 36.89 0.06
CA ARG A 7 14.79 35.51 -0.17
C ARG A 7 13.45 35.48 -0.90
N PRO A 8 13.32 34.90 -2.11
CA PRO A 8 12.01 34.78 -2.76
C PRO A 8 11.24 33.62 -2.14
N PHE A 9 10.18 33.95 -1.38
CA PHE A 9 9.12 33.00 -1.05
C PHE A 9 8.20 32.83 -2.28
N PHE A 10 8.53 31.95 -3.19
CA PHE A 10 7.60 31.53 -4.24
C PHE A 10 6.80 30.33 -3.75
N LYS A 11 5.64 30.56 -3.11
CA LYS A 11 4.67 29.52 -2.77
C LYS A 11 3.30 29.68 -3.43
N TYR A 12 3.12 30.69 -4.30
CA TYR A 12 1.83 30.92 -4.96
C TYR A 12 2.06 31.28 -6.44
N GLY A 13 1.62 30.42 -7.34
CA GLY A 13 1.51 30.77 -8.76
C GLY A 13 0.26 31.63 -8.99
N ILE A 14 0.44 32.91 -9.24
CA ILE A 14 -0.64 33.84 -9.66
C ILE A 14 -0.73 33.79 -11.18
N ILE A 15 -1.82 33.27 -11.73
CA ILE A 15 -2.14 33.41 -13.15
C ILE A 15 -3.09 34.59 -13.30
N LEU A 16 -2.60 35.67 -13.96
CA LEU A 16 -3.40 36.84 -14.36
C LEU A 16 -4.08 36.57 -15.71
N VAL A 17 -5.39 36.46 -15.71
CA VAL A 17 -6.19 36.44 -16.95
C VAL A 17 -6.83 37.81 -17.11
N LEU A 18 -6.35 38.58 -18.12
CA LEU A 18 -6.92 39.86 -18.50
C LEU A 18 -8.10 39.63 -19.46
N GLY A 19 -9.31 39.81 -18.98
CA GLY A 19 -10.52 39.88 -19.77
C GLY A 19 -11.26 41.16 -19.46
N ALA A 20 -11.97 41.75 -20.43
CA ALA A 20 -12.47 43.12 -20.48
C ALA A 20 -13.52 43.52 -19.38
N VAL A 21 -13.88 42.68 -18.41
CA VAL A 21 -14.72 43.05 -17.28
C VAL A 21 -14.34 42.17 -16.07
N GLY A 22 -13.58 42.74 -15.14
CA GLY A 22 -13.33 42.17 -13.84
C GLY A 22 -12.10 41.24 -13.74
N ILE A 23 -11.13 41.62 -12.91
CA ILE A 23 -9.99 40.77 -12.55
C ILE A 23 -10.49 39.78 -11.51
N ALA A 24 -10.76 38.52 -11.92
CA ALA A 24 -10.97 37.43 -11.00
C ALA A 24 -9.61 36.81 -10.64
N LEU A 25 -9.13 37.05 -9.43
CA LEU A 25 -7.98 36.37 -8.86
C LEU A 25 -8.40 34.93 -8.53
N PHE A 26 -8.15 33.99 -9.43
CA PHE A 26 -8.22 32.56 -9.14
C PHE A 26 -6.95 32.16 -8.38
N VAL A 27 -7.04 32.11 -7.06
CA VAL A 27 -6.03 31.45 -6.24
C VAL A 27 -6.24 29.95 -6.40
N VAL A 28 -5.48 29.33 -7.30
CA VAL A 28 -5.38 27.87 -7.32
C VAL A 28 -4.61 27.46 -6.08
N GLN A 29 -5.33 27.14 -5.01
CA GLN A 29 -4.75 26.48 -3.85
C GLN A 29 -4.34 25.08 -4.30
N THR A 30 -3.05 24.91 -4.62
CA THR A 30 -2.46 23.57 -4.69
C THR A 30 -2.46 23.05 -3.25
N ALA A 31 -3.47 22.25 -2.91
CA ALA A 31 -3.46 21.51 -1.67
C ALA A 31 -2.23 20.60 -1.69
N GLU A 32 -1.16 20.97 -0.96
CA GLU A 32 -0.10 20.05 -0.61
C GLU A 32 -0.77 18.90 0.15
N THR A 33 -1.04 17.81 -0.53
CA THR A 33 -1.46 16.60 0.18
C THR A 33 -0.26 16.13 0.97
N LYS A 34 -0.26 16.49 2.24
CA LYS A 34 0.62 15.87 3.21
C LYS A 34 0.48 14.36 3.07
N GLY A 35 1.61 13.64 3.10
CA GLY A 35 1.61 12.19 3.13
C GLY A 35 0.80 11.64 4.32
N PRO A 36 0.58 10.33 4.40
CA PRO A 36 -0.12 9.73 5.53
C PRO A 36 0.61 10.07 6.83
N LYS A 37 -0.16 10.28 7.90
CA LYS A 37 0.41 10.40 9.24
C LYS A 37 0.85 9.01 9.71
N LEU A 38 2.15 8.80 9.81
CA LEU A 38 2.71 7.58 10.38
C LEU A 38 2.80 7.72 11.90
N ALA A 39 1.97 6.98 12.63
CA ALA A 39 1.89 7.02 14.08
C ALA A 39 1.88 5.60 14.66
N GLY A 40 2.15 5.47 15.97
CA GLY A 40 2.15 4.19 16.66
C GLY A 40 2.99 3.13 15.94
N PRO A 41 2.47 1.90 15.75
CA PRO A 41 3.17 0.82 15.06
C PRO A 41 3.51 1.12 13.60
N MET A 42 2.82 2.09 12.98
CA MET A 42 3.04 2.46 11.57
C MET A 42 4.20 3.43 11.34
N GLN A 43 4.90 3.88 12.39
CA GLN A 43 6.10 4.73 12.24
C GLN A 43 7.22 4.05 11.45
N VAL A 44 7.26 2.72 11.44
CA VAL A 44 8.24 1.92 10.66
C VAL A 44 7.80 1.63 9.24
N PHE A 45 6.58 2.08 8.84
CA PHE A 45 6.12 1.95 7.46
C PHE A 45 6.94 2.86 6.54
N GLN A 46 7.49 2.28 5.49
CA GLN A 46 8.34 2.97 4.52
C GLN A 46 7.51 3.40 3.33
N LEU A 47 7.28 4.70 3.19
CA LEU A 47 6.65 5.26 1.99
C LEU A 47 7.54 5.03 0.77
N ALA A 48 6.91 4.73 -0.38
CA ALA A 48 7.64 4.56 -1.62
C ALA A 48 8.35 5.89 -2.01
N PRO A 49 9.66 5.87 -2.27
CA PRO A 49 10.41 7.10 -2.59
C PRO A 49 10.08 7.63 -3.99
N SER A 50 9.50 6.81 -4.85
CA SER A 50 9.12 7.17 -6.23
C SER A 50 7.98 6.28 -6.72
N ALA A 51 7.17 6.83 -7.64
CA ALA A 51 6.17 6.04 -8.34
C ALA A 51 6.84 5.03 -9.28
N LYS A 52 6.53 3.74 -9.09
CA LYS A 52 6.95 2.65 -9.96
C LYS A 52 5.75 2.13 -10.73
N PRO A 53 5.93 1.62 -11.95
CA PRO A 53 4.85 0.94 -12.66
C PRO A 53 4.36 -0.28 -11.87
N ARG A 54 3.11 -0.69 -12.14
CA ARG A 54 2.55 -1.90 -11.53
C ARG A 54 3.43 -3.11 -11.84
N PRO A 55 3.82 -3.91 -10.84
CA PRO A 55 4.53 -5.16 -11.05
C PRO A 55 3.73 -6.13 -11.93
N THR A 56 4.43 -6.82 -12.81
CA THR A 56 3.84 -7.85 -13.70
C THR A 56 3.92 -9.26 -13.13
N THR A 57 4.53 -9.41 -11.94
CA THR A 57 4.69 -10.69 -11.26
C THR A 57 3.35 -11.32 -10.87
N THR A 58 3.32 -12.64 -10.77
CA THR A 58 2.09 -13.41 -10.50
C THR A 58 2.31 -14.43 -9.38
N TRP A 59 1.28 -14.66 -8.61
CA TRP A 59 1.14 -15.76 -7.65
C TRP A 59 -0.04 -16.66 -8.06
N LYS A 60 -0.25 -17.76 -7.33
CA LYS A 60 -1.36 -18.68 -7.60
C LYS A 60 -2.51 -18.42 -6.63
N ASP A 61 -3.75 -18.53 -7.08
CA ASP A 61 -4.90 -18.66 -6.18
C ASP A 61 -5.00 -20.09 -5.61
N GLY A 62 -5.99 -20.29 -4.72
CA GLY A 62 -6.23 -21.59 -4.09
C GLY A 62 -6.56 -22.73 -5.08
N ASN A 63 -6.84 -22.41 -6.35
CA ASN A 63 -7.12 -23.37 -7.43
C ASN A 63 -5.93 -23.51 -8.41
N GLY A 64 -4.82 -22.85 -8.13
CA GLY A 64 -3.60 -22.90 -8.95
C GLY A 64 -3.61 -21.97 -10.16
N LYS A 65 -4.64 -21.11 -10.31
CA LYS A 65 -4.71 -20.11 -11.38
C LYS A 65 -3.74 -18.96 -11.09
N ALA A 66 -2.99 -18.53 -12.11
CA ALA A 66 -2.11 -17.39 -12.00
C ALA A 66 -2.92 -16.08 -11.83
N ILE A 67 -2.56 -15.29 -10.82
CA ILE A 67 -3.19 -14.03 -10.47
C ILE A 67 -2.10 -12.97 -10.39
N SER A 68 -2.37 -11.76 -10.86
CA SER A 68 -1.52 -10.58 -10.69
C SER A 68 -2.31 -9.44 -10.06
N LEU A 69 -1.62 -8.34 -9.73
CA LEU A 69 -2.27 -7.10 -9.25
C LEU A 69 -3.30 -6.54 -10.23
N ALA A 70 -3.20 -6.86 -11.53
CA ALA A 70 -4.19 -6.41 -12.53
C ALA A 70 -5.62 -6.93 -12.25
N LYS A 71 -5.77 -8.05 -11.54
CA LYS A 71 -7.09 -8.56 -11.11
C LYS A 71 -7.80 -7.62 -10.14
N PHE A 72 -7.03 -6.84 -9.39
CA PHE A 72 -7.54 -5.95 -8.34
C PHE A 72 -7.53 -4.48 -8.78
N LYS A 73 -7.63 -4.24 -10.10
CA LYS A 73 -7.74 -2.88 -10.63
C LYS A 73 -8.85 -2.12 -9.89
N ASP A 74 -8.64 -0.83 -9.69
CA ASP A 74 -9.53 0.10 -9.01
C ASP A 74 -9.65 -0.09 -7.48
N LYS A 75 -8.87 -1.02 -6.89
CA LYS A 75 -8.77 -1.20 -5.44
C LYS A 75 -7.38 -0.84 -4.91
N VAL A 76 -7.34 -0.31 -3.71
CA VAL A 76 -6.11 -0.33 -2.90
C VAL A 76 -5.88 -1.76 -2.45
N VAL A 77 -4.66 -2.27 -2.63
CA VAL A 77 -4.34 -3.68 -2.32
C VAL A 77 -3.25 -3.75 -1.26
N LEU A 78 -3.56 -4.40 -0.15
CA LEU A 78 -2.56 -4.77 0.85
C LEU A 78 -2.06 -6.18 0.52
N VAL A 79 -0.81 -6.31 0.07
CA VAL A 79 -0.18 -7.60 -0.21
C VAL A 79 0.72 -7.99 0.94
N ASN A 80 0.36 -9.04 1.65
CA ASN A 80 1.14 -9.57 2.77
C ASN A 80 1.79 -10.90 2.41
N PHE A 81 3.12 -10.99 2.51
CA PHE A 81 3.87 -12.24 2.37
C PHE A 81 4.08 -12.88 3.73
N TRP A 82 3.68 -14.16 3.85
CA TRP A 82 3.72 -14.90 5.11
C TRP A 82 4.08 -16.37 4.91
N ALA A 83 4.37 -17.07 6.02
CA ALA A 83 4.61 -18.52 6.00
C ALA A 83 4.23 -19.15 7.35
N THR A 84 3.94 -20.43 7.33
CA THR A 84 3.54 -21.21 8.54
C THR A 84 4.68 -21.39 9.55
N TRP A 85 5.92 -21.26 9.11
CA TRP A 85 7.13 -21.35 9.94
C TRP A 85 7.61 -19.99 10.47
N CYS A 86 6.88 -18.91 10.20
CA CYS A 86 7.24 -17.53 10.56
C CYS A 86 6.41 -17.07 11.78
N PRO A 87 6.96 -17.06 13.01
CA PRO A 87 6.18 -16.73 14.21
C PRO A 87 5.54 -15.33 14.18
N PRO A 88 6.20 -14.24 13.75
CA PRO A 88 5.53 -12.94 13.64
C PRO A 88 4.41 -12.93 12.61
N CYS A 89 4.54 -13.67 11.48
CA CYS A 89 3.46 -13.81 10.49
C CYS A 89 2.21 -14.45 11.12
N ILE A 90 2.41 -15.52 11.92
CA ILE A 90 1.31 -16.23 12.60
C ILE A 90 0.56 -15.30 13.55
N ARG A 91 1.28 -14.41 14.25
CA ARG A 91 0.66 -13.46 15.18
C ARG A 91 -0.14 -12.38 14.46
N GLU A 92 0.34 -11.87 13.31
CA GLU A 92 -0.34 -10.77 12.62
C GLU A 92 -1.53 -11.19 11.75
N LEU A 93 -1.58 -12.44 11.23
CA LEU A 93 -2.63 -12.90 10.32
C LEU A 93 -4.05 -12.66 10.84
N PRO A 94 -4.38 -12.86 12.15
CA PRO A 94 -5.72 -12.55 12.66
C PRO A 94 -6.08 -11.06 12.56
N SER A 95 -5.13 -10.14 12.75
CA SER A 95 -5.38 -8.70 12.62
C SER A 95 -5.60 -8.30 11.16
N ILE A 96 -4.87 -8.93 10.23
CA ILE A 96 -5.07 -8.76 8.79
C ILE A 96 -6.47 -9.28 8.37
N ASP A 97 -6.93 -10.40 8.93
CA ASP A 97 -8.28 -10.94 8.68
C ASP A 97 -9.37 -9.96 9.15
N ARG A 98 -9.20 -9.36 10.34
CA ARG A 98 -10.11 -8.33 10.86
C ARG A 98 -10.06 -7.04 10.03
N LEU A 99 -8.88 -6.63 9.55
CA LEU A 99 -8.76 -5.51 8.61
C LEU A 99 -9.54 -5.78 7.31
N GLN A 100 -9.38 -6.98 6.73
CA GLN A 100 -10.15 -7.39 5.55
C GLN A 100 -11.65 -7.38 5.83
N ALA A 101 -12.09 -7.87 6.99
CA ALA A 101 -13.49 -7.86 7.40
C ALA A 101 -14.07 -6.44 7.51
N SER A 102 -13.27 -5.49 7.98
CA SER A 102 -13.72 -4.10 8.25
C SER A 102 -13.65 -3.19 7.05
N LEU A 103 -12.64 -3.33 6.19
CA LEU A 103 -12.39 -2.42 5.05
C LEU A 103 -12.55 -3.09 3.68
N GLY A 104 -12.58 -4.42 3.63
CA GLY A 104 -12.69 -5.16 2.38
C GLY A 104 -13.97 -4.84 1.62
N GLY A 105 -13.88 -4.62 0.30
CA GLY A 105 -15.01 -4.24 -0.54
C GLY A 105 -14.54 -3.72 -1.90
N ASP A 106 -15.30 -2.76 -2.45
CA ASP A 106 -15.04 -2.25 -3.80
C ASP A 106 -13.75 -1.41 -3.88
N ASN A 107 -13.34 -0.80 -2.79
CA ASN A 107 -12.19 0.12 -2.77
C ASN A 107 -10.91 -0.49 -2.18
N PHE A 108 -10.99 -1.63 -1.48
CA PHE A 108 -9.87 -2.24 -0.77
C PHE A 108 -9.95 -3.76 -0.76
N THR A 109 -8.81 -4.40 -0.79
CA THR A 109 -8.70 -5.85 -0.54
C THR A 109 -7.32 -6.23 0.00
N VAL A 110 -7.30 -7.30 0.80
CA VAL A 110 -6.06 -7.96 1.24
C VAL A 110 -5.75 -9.14 0.32
N VAL A 111 -4.49 -9.28 -0.03
CA VAL A 111 -3.91 -10.42 -0.76
C VAL A 111 -2.86 -11.06 0.14
N ALA A 112 -3.25 -12.10 0.89
CA ALA A 112 -2.37 -12.83 1.78
C ALA A 112 -1.68 -13.98 1.02
N VAL A 113 -0.37 -13.84 0.73
CA VAL A 113 0.41 -14.74 -0.10
C VAL A 113 1.31 -15.61 0.76
N SER A 114 1.02 -16.90 0.85
CA SER A 114 1.89 -17.88 1.50
C SER A 114 3.06 -18.26 0.60
N ILE A 115 4.27 -18.22 1.15
CA ILE A 115 5.48 -18.73 0.49
C ILE A 115 5.86 -20.15 0.93
N ASP A 116 4.96 -20.86 1.61
CA ASP A 116 5.20 -22.23 2.03
C ASP A 116 5.42 -23.16 0.83
N ARG A 117 6.55 -23.86 0.78
CA ARG A 117 6.87 -24.82 -0.28
C ARG A 117 5.86 -25.95 -0.36
N GLY A 118 5.27 -26.35 0.78
CA GLY A 118 4.18 -27.32 0.84
C GLY A 118 2.85 -26.83 0.25
N GLY A 119 2.76 -25.54 -0.06
CA GLY A 119 1.63 -24.90 -0.74
C GLY A 119 0.32 -24.97 0.05
N LYS A 120 -0.80 -25.10 -0.69
CA LYS A 120 -2.15 -25.02 -0.13
C LYS A 120 -2.40 -25.94 1.08
N PRO A 121 -2.04 -27.24 1.09
CA PRO A 121 -2.31 -28.11 2.24
C PRO A 121 -1.71 -27.57 3.55
N VAL A 122 -0.46 -27.14 3.50
CA VAL A 122 0.26 -26.64 4.68
C VAL A 122 -0.31 -25.29 5.14
N ALA A 123 -0.49 -24.34 4.22
CA ALA A 123 -1.04 -23.03 4.51
C ALA A 123 -2.46 -23.10 5.08
N MET A 124 -3.33 -23.97 4.52
CA MET A 124 -4.71 -24.15 4.98
C MET A 124 -4.84 -24.73 6.39
N LEU A 125 -3.87 -25.54 6.84
CA LEU A 125 -3.88 -26.03 8.23
C LEU A 125 -3.74 -24.86 9.20
N LEU A 126 -2.85 -23.92 8.94
CA LEU A 126 -2.68 -22.73 9.76
C LEU A 126 -3.90 -21.80 9.68
N VAL A 127 -4.39 -21.51 8.47
CA VAL A 127 -5.60 -20.70 8.24
C VAL A 127 -6.78 -21.23 9.07
N LYS A 128 -7.02 -22.54 9.08
CA LYS A 128 -8.06 -23.19 9.89
C LYS A 128 -7.78 -23.08 11.39
N ARG A 129 -6.52 -23.33 11.82
CA ARG A 129 -6.12 -23.24 13.23
C ARG A 129 -6.32 -21.84 13.80
N LEU A 130 -6.00 -20.82 13.01
CA LEU A 130 -6.18 -19.40 13.38
C LEU A 130 -7.61 -18.89 13.18
N LYS A 131 -8.52 -19.73 12.67
CA LYS A 131 -9.92 -19.38 12.39
C LYS A 131 -10.06 -18.16 11.45
N ILE A 132 -9.14 -18.02 10.50
CA ILE A 132 -9.18 -16.98 9.46
C ILE A 132 -10.42 -17.19 8.59
N LYS A 133 -11.22 -16.14 8.35
CA LYS A 133 -12.52 -16.23 7.69
C LYS A 133 -12.66 -15.34 6.45
N HIS A 134 -11.97 -14.21 6.44
CA HIS A 134 -12.16 -13.14 5.46
C HIS A 134 -11.03 -13.06 4.42
N LEU A 135 -9.87 -13.71 4.71
CA LEU A 135 -8.75 -13.72 3.78
C LEU A 135 -8.90 -14.80 2.71
N THR A 136 -8.65 -14.41 1.47
CA THR A 136 -8.42 -15.36 0.38
C THR A 136 -6.96 -15.80 0.39
N LEU A 137 -6.73 -17.12 0.36
CA LEU A 137 -5.39 -17.71 0.32
C LEU A 137 -4.81 -17.63 -1.09
N TYR A 138 -3.62 -17.04 -1.19
CA TYR A 138 -2.77 -17.07 -2.38
C TYR A 138 -1.45 -17.76 -2.07
N LEU A 139 -0.76 -18.23 -3.11
CA LEU A 139 0.42 -19.09 -2.99
C LEU A 139 1.54 -18.64 -3.91
N ASP A 140 2.75 -18.54 -3.37
CA ASP A 140 4.00 -18.30 -4.09
C ASP A 140 5.04 -19.36 -3.63
N LYS A 141 4.78 -20.65 -3.90
CA LYS A 141 5.58 -21.78 -3.41
C LYS A 141 7.08 -21.69 -3.72
N GLU A 142 7.42 -21.05 -4.82
CA GLU A 142 8.80 -20.87 -5.28
C GLU A 142 9.39 -19.55 -4.79
N SER A 143 8.61 -18.76 -4.03
CA SER A 143 8.97 -17.42 -3.57
C SER A 143 9.42 -16.48 -4.71
N LYS A 144 8.93 -16.75 -5.94
CA LYS A 144 9.32 -15.97 -7.11
C LYS A 144 8.80 -14.55 -7.01
N THR A 145 7.51 -14.39 -6.72
CA THR A 145 6.89 -13.08 -6.58
C THR A 145 7.48 -12.30 -5.40
N ALA A 146 7.72 -12.99 -4.27
CA ALA A 146 8.37 -12.39 -3.13
C ALA A 146 9.75 -11.82 -3.50
N ARG A 147 10.58 -12.58 -4.23
CA ARG A 147 11.89 -12.11 -4.71
C ARG A 147 11.77 -10.97 -5.71
N ASP A 148 10.86 -11.06 -6.68
CA ASP A 148 10.64 -10.03 -7.71
C ASP A 148 10.25 -8.67 -7.08
N LEU A 149 9.51 -8.70 -5.96
CA LEU A 149 9.12 -7.52 -5.18
C LEU A 149 10.18 -7.10 -4.14
N GLY A 150 11.28 -7.84 -4.03
CA GLY A 150 12.39 -7.51 -3.13
C GLY A 150 12.08 -7.79 -1.66
N VAL A 151 11.26 -8.80 -1.36
CA VAL A 151 11.03 -9.29 0.02
C VAL A 151 12.33 -9.89 0.54
N ARG A 152 12.83 -9.34 1.66
CA ARG A 152 14.09 -9.77 2.30
C ARG A 152 13.88 -10.36 3.69
N SER A 153 12.78 -10.05 4.32
CA SER A 153 12.39 -10.52 5.65
C SER A 153 10.91 -10.90 5.69
N MET A 154 10.52 -11.65 6.70
CA MET A 154 9.14 -12.10 6.87
C MET A 154 8.59 -11.67 8.25
N PRO A 155 7.35 -11.19 8.29
CA PRO A 155 6.50 -10.84 7.14
C PRO A 155 6.97 -9.57 6.44
N THR A 156 6.58 -9.38 5.19
CA THR A 156 6.65 -8.10 4.50
C THR A 156 5.29 -7.79 3.89
N THR A 157 4.80 -6.59 4.16
CA THR A 157 3.51 -6.12 3.66
C THR A 157 3.70 -4.89 2.79
N PHE A 158 3.17 -4.95 1.57
CA PHE A 158 3.13 -3.83 0.64
C PHE A 158 1.74 -3.25 0.58
N ILE A 159 1.63 -1.93 0.35
CA ILE A 159 0.37 -1.30 -0.08
C ILE A 159 0.56 -0.81 -1.51
N PHE A 160 -0.41 -1.18 -2.36
CA PHE A 160 -0.50 -0.73 -3.75
C PHE A 160 -1.74 0.13 -3.93
N ASP A 161 -1.62 1.19 -4.74
CA ASP A 161 -2.76 2.04 -5.09
C ASP A 161 -3.71 1.37 -6.09
N ARG A 162 -4.78 2.06 -6.48
CA ARG A 162 -5.80 1.54 -7.42
C ARG A 162 -5.26 1.22 -8.82
N MET A 163 -4.13 1.78 -9.19
CA MET A 163 -3.43 1.46 -10.43
C MET A 163 -2.41 0.33 -10.27
N GLY A 164 -2.23 -0.19 -9.06
CA GLY A 164 -1.27 -1.23 -8.71
C GLY A 164 0.15 -0.71 -8.54
N ARG A 165 0.36 0.58 -8.30
CA ARG A 165 1.66 1.17 -8.01
C ARG A 165 1.93 1.06 -6.51
N GLU A 166 3.15 0.70 -6.15
CA GLU A 166 3.58 0.64 -4.76
C GLU A 166 3.54 2.05 -4.13
N VAL A 167 2.84 2.20 -3.01
CA VAL A 167 2.82 3.43 -2.21
C VAL A 167 3.63 3.31 -0.93
N GLY A 168 4.00 2.10 -0.55
CA GLY A 168 4.90 1.83 0.56
C GLY A 168 4.86 0.39 1.02
N LYS A 169 5.73 0.08 2.01
CA LYS A 169 5.85 -1.25 2.59
C LYS A 169 6.17 -1.20 4.09
N LEU A 170 5.89 -2.30 4.77
CA LEU A 170 6.34 -2.57 6.14
C LEU A 170 7.05 -3.93 6.16
N GLU A 171 8.27 -3.94 6.70
CA GLU A 171 9.03 -5.17 6.96
C GLU A 171 8.94 -5.49 8.45
N GLY A 172 8.48 -6.69 8.78
CA GLY A 172 8.15 -7.12 10.13
C GLY A 172 6.66 -7.19 10.41
N GLY A 173 6.28 -7.79 11.54
CA GLY A 173 4.89 -7.97 11.94
C GLY A 173 4.26 -6.71 12.50
N ALA A 174 2.95 -6.54 12.28
CA ALA A 174 2.17 -5.43 12.83
C ALA A 174 0.75 -5.90 13.19
N GLU A 175 0.05 -5.11 14.05
CA GLU A 175 -1.39 -5.25 14.26
C GLU A 175 -2.11 -4.39 13.22
N TRP A 176 -2.63 -5.04 12.17
CA TRP A 176 -3.18 -4.33 11.01
C TRP A 176 -4.60 -3.78 11.22
N ASP A 177 -5.30 -4.22 12.27
CA ASP A 177 -6.58 -3.65 12.71
C ASP A 177 -6.43 -2.59 13.82
N ASP A 178 -5.19 -2.23 14.20
CA ASP A 178 -4.94 -1.05 15.04
C ASP A 178 -5.40 0.23 14.34
N LYS A 179 -5.83 1.21 15.14
CA LYS A 179 -6.35 2.49 14.64
C LYS A 179 -5.39 3.22 13.67
N ASP A 180 -4.08 3.14 13.94
CA ASP A 180 -3.08 3.84 13.13
C ASP A 180 -2.83 3.10 11.79
N ALA A 181 -2.88 1.76 11.80
CA ALA A 181 -2.83 0.94 10.60
C ALA A 181 -4.08 1.13 9.72
N VAL A 182 -5.26 1.12 10.34
CA VAL A 182 -6.54 1.40 9.66
C VAL A 182 -6.53 2.81 9.07
N ALA A 183 -6.03 3.82 9.80
CA ALA A 183 -5.92 5.19 9.31
C ALA A 183 -4.97 5.29 8.11
N LEU A 184 -3.83 4.57 8.13
CA LEU A 184 -2.90 4.49 7.01
C LEU A 184 -3.56 3.91 5.75
N VAL A 185 -4.26 2.78 5.87
CA VAL A 185 -4.97 2.15 4.73
C VAL A 185 -6.06 3.07 4.20
N LYS A 186 -6.88 3.65 5.08
CA LYS A 186 -7.92 4.61 4.70
C LYS A 186 -7.35 5.83 3.97
N PHE A 187 -6.20 6.35 4.41
CA PHE A 187 -5.54 7.44 3.72
C PHE A 187 -5.33 7.12 2.23
N PHE A 188 -4.83 5.93 1.87
CA PHE A 188 -4.62 5.56 0.47
C PHE A 188 -5.92 5.27 -0.27
N ILE A 189 -6.97 4.79 0.40
CA ILE A 189 -8.31 4.63 -0.17
C ILE A 189 -8.89 6.00 -0.56
N ASP A 190 -8.74 6.99 0.31
CA ASP A 190 -9.29 8.34 0.15
C ASP A 190 -8.41 9.23 -0.75
N ASN A 191 -7.15 8.86 -0.97
CA ASN A 191 -6.20 9.58 -1.81
C ASN A 191 -5.69 8.71 -2.98
N PRO A 192 -6.55 8.29 -3.92
CA PRO A 192 -6.22 7.34 -4.99
C PRO A 192 -5.11 7.84 -5.91
N ASN A 193 -4.89 9.15 -5.98
CA ASN A 193 -3.86 9.78 -6.81
C ASN A 193 -2.57 10.11 -6.05
N TYR A 194 -2.38 9.55 -4.83
CA TYR A 194 -1.19 9.83 -4.03
C TYR A 194 0.11 9.53 -4.77
N ALA A 195 0.18 8.38 -5.47
CA ALA A 195 1.38 8.00 -6.22
C ALA A 195 1.70 8.93 -7.41
N ASP A 196 0.74 9.71 -7.92
CA ASP A 196 1.00 10.70 -8.99
C ASP A 196 1.89 11.86 -8.51
N LYS A 197 1.94 12.08 -7.20
CA LYS A 197 2.74 13.13 -6.55
C LYS A 197 4.14 12.66 -6.19
N LEU A 198 4.39 11.36 -6.25
CA LEU A 198 5.73 10.81 -6.03
C LEU A 198 6.63 11.09 -7.25
N PRO A 199 7.94 11.32 -7.04
CA PRO A 199 8.89 11.44 -8.13
C PRO A 199 8.80 10.23 -9.07
N ARG A 200 8.86 10.45 -10.39
CA ARG A 200 8.97 9.34 -11.34
C ARG A 200 10.41 8.83 -11.35
N LYS A 201 10.59 7.55 -11.19
CA LYS A 201 11.91 6.93 -11.39
C LYS A 201 12.25 7.03 -12.89
N LYS A 202 13.33 7.75 -13.22
CA LYS A 202 13.90 7.76 -14.56
C LYS A 202 14.49 6.38 -14.91
#